data_36fa7c991f76e2b6a20cc01958860b5d
#
_entry.id   36fa7c991f76e2b6a20cc01958860b5d
#
_cell.length_a   1.000
_cell.length_b   1.000
_cell.length_c   1.000
_cell.angle_alpha   90.00
_cell.angle_beta   90.00
_cell.angle_gamma   90.00
#
_symmetry.space_group_name_H-M   'P 1'
#
loop_
_entity.id
_entity.type
_entity.pdbx_description
1 polymer ?
#
loop_
_entity_poly.entity_id
_entity_poly.type
_entity_poly.pdbx_seq_one_letter_code
_entity_poly.pdbx_strand_id
1 'polypeptide(L)'
;MISLPHFTRVGQFDGARIRGLWSMCASLPSFRLGCKDVSEFGKVMVDEQTIALESDWGWVFFTNLQNGRATVSFSFIDGQLSEHTEMAKECIRWAMDDLGLHRVQAIVPSSWKAYLRWLEDKIGFKREGILRQWTNGNAVMLSLLKEEI
;
A
#
# COMPACT_ATOMS: atom_id res chain seq x y z
N MET A 1 -17.85 13.06 -1.36
CA MET A 1 -17.44 11.65 -1.41
C MET A 1 -16.80 11.37 -2.77
N ILE A 2 -15.58 10.83 -2.76
CA ILE A 2 -14.85 10.44 -3.97
C ILE A 2 -15.19 8.99 -4.30
N SER A 3 -15.54 8.70 -5.55
CA SER A 3 -15.83 7.32 -5.95
C SER A 3 -14.53 6.54 -6.21
N LEU A 4 -14.61 5.23 -6.06
CA LEU A 4 -13.53 4.28 -6.40
C LEU A 4 -14.03 3.33 -7.48
N PRO A 5 -14.13 3.77 -8.75
CA PRO A 5 -14.76 2.96 -9.79
C PRO A 5 -13.99 1.69 -10.14
N HIS A 6 -12.68 1.65 -9.89
CA HIS A 6 -11.80 0.55 -10.27
C HIS A 6 -11.49 -0.42 -9.12
N PHE A 7 -11.91 -0.10 -7.90
CA PHE A 7 -11.56 -0.89 -6.73
C PHE A 7 -12.79 -1.29 -5.93
N THR A 8 -12.70 -2.46 -5.32
CA THR A 8 -13.67 -2.97 -4.37
C THR A 8 -13.00 -3.14 -3.01
N ARG A 9 -13.60 -2.60 -1.96
CA ARG A 9 -13.12 -2.79 -0.60
C ARG A 9 -13.47 -4.22 -0.17
N VAL A 10 -12.47 -4.98 0.30
CA VAL A 10 -12.67 -6.33 0.79
C VAL A 10 -12.99 -6.28 2.28
N GLY A 11 -14.19 -6.71 2.64
CA GLY A 11 -14.69 -6.64 4.02
C GLY A 11 -14.20 -7.75 4.93
N GLN A 12 -13.90 -8.92 4.38
CA GLN A 12 -13.50 -10.09 5.18
C GLN A 12 -12.47 -10.94 4.45
N PHE A 13 -11.54 -11.48 5.23
CA PHE A 13 -10.52 -12.41 4.74
C PHE A 13 -10.62 -13.73 5.51
N ASP A 14 -11.02 -14.80 4.84
CA ASP A 14 -10.91 -16.14 5.39
C ASP A 14 -9.52 -16.73 5.14
N GLY A 15 -9.24 -17.87 5.76
CA GLY A 15 -7.92 -18.51 5.63
C GLY A 15 -7.57 -18.92 4.21
N ALA A 16 -8.54 -19.32 3.41
CA ALA A 16 -8.31 -19.72 2.01
C ALA A 16 -7.89 -18.51 1.16
N ARG A 17 -8.55 -17.37 1.34
CA ARG A 17 -8.23 -16.14 0.62
C ARG A 17 -6.86 -15.59 1.03
N ILE A 18 -6.54 -15.63 2.32
CA ILE A 18 -5.22 -15.23 2.83
C ILE A 18 -4.12 -16.08 2.21
N ARG A 19 -4.28 -17.41 2.21
CA ARG A 19 -3.31 -18.34 1.61
C ARG A 19 -3.18 -18.13 0.10
N GLY A 20 -4.29 -17.88 -0.58
CA GLY A 20 -4.30 -17.60 -2.02
C GLY A 20 -3.52 -16.33 -2.36
N LEU A 21 -3.75 -15.26 -1.61
CA LEU A 21 -3.01 -14.01 -1.77
C LEU A 21 -1.53 -14.20 -1.49
N TRP A 22 -1.19 -14.86 -0.40
CA TRP A 22 0.22 -15.13 -0.05
C TRP A 22 0.93 -15.91 -1.16
N SER A 23 0.29 -16.90 -1.75
CA SER A 23 0.84 -17.69 -2.86
C SER A 23 1.05 -16.85 -4.12
N MET A 24 0.08 -15.99 -4.47
CA MET A 24 0.22 -15.06 -5.58
C MET A 24 1.41 -14.10 -5.39
N CYS A 25 1.68 -13.74 -4.17
CA CYS A 25 2.62 -12.70 -3.81
C CYS A 25 4.03 -13.22 -3.57
N ALA A 26 4.26 -14.51 -3.72
CA ALA A 26 5.57 -15.10 -3.50
C ALA A 26 6.66 -14.45 -4.36
N SER A 27 6.30 -14.00 -5.58
CA SER A 27 7.20 -13.32 -6.50
C SER A 27 7.10 -11.78 -6.45
N LEU A 28 6.24 -11.23 -5.61
CA LEU A 28 5.99 -9.79 -5.49
C LEU A 28 6.25 -9.32 -4.06
N PRO A 29 7.49 -8.94 -3.72
CA PRO A 29 7.85 -8.58 -2.35
C PRO A 29 7.00 -7.46 -1.74
N SER A 30 6.56 -6.49 -2.55
CA SER A 30 5.69 -5.40 -2.09
C SER A 30 4.36 -5.88 -1.52
N PHE A 31 3.89 -7.02 -1.99
CA PHE A 31 2.63 -7.60 -1.57
C PHE A 31 2.69 -8.19 -0.15
N ARG A 32 3.88 -8.54 0.31
CA ARG A 32 4.05 -9.18 1.62
C ARG A 32 3.92 -8.22 2.79
N LEU A 33 3.86 -6.92 2.53
CA LEU A 33 3.71 -5.88 3.57
C LEU A 33 4.77 -6.00 4.69
N GLY A 34 5.96 -6.46 4.35
CA GLY A 34 7.02 -6.69 5.31
C GLY A 34 6.86 -7.96 6.15
N CYS A 35 5.85 -8.78 5.88
CA CYS A 35 5.61 -10.03 6.60
C CYS A 35 6.59 -11.12 6.18
N LYS A 36 7.10 -11.88 7.13
CA LYS A 36 8.05 -12.96 6.85
C LYS A 36 7.37 -14.27 6.47
N ASP A 37 6.13 -14.48 6.89
CA ASP A 37 5.37 -15.71 6.64
C ASP A 37 3.87 -15.43 6.52
N VAL A 38 3.12 -16.46 6.12
CA VAL A 38 1.67 -16.35 5.92
C VAL A 38 0.92 -16.08 7.21
N SER A 39 1.46 -16.50 8.34
CA SER A 39 0.84 -16.25 9.65
C SER A 39 0.84 -14.76 9.98
N GLU A 40 1.97 -14.08 9.79
CA GLU A 40 2.06 -12.62 9.97
C GLU A 40 1.16 -11.90 8.98
N PHE A 41 1.18 -12.31 7.73
CA PHE A 41 0.35 -11.72 6.68
C PHE A 41 -1.15 -11.85 7.02
N GLY A 42 -1.56 -13.01 7.50
CA GLY A 42 -2.94 -13.24 7.93
C GLY A 42 -3.37 -12.32 9.07
N LYS A 43 -2.50 -12.08 10.04
CA LYS A 43 -2.77 -11.15 11.14
C LYS A 43 -2.98 -9.73 10.64
N VAL A 44 -2.20 -9.29 9.66
CA VAL A 44 -2.37 -7.97 9.04
C VAL A 44 -3.71 -7.90 8.30
N MET A 45 -4.06 -8.93 7.53
CA MET A 45 -5.30 -8.94 6.74
C MET A 45 -6.57 -8.89 7.59
N VAL A 46 -6.57 -9.47 8.78
CA VAL A 46 -7.74 -9.48 9.67
C VAL A 46 -7.72 -8.34 10.70
N ASP A 47 -6.68 -7.53 10.72
CA ASP A 47 -6.57 -6.40 11.65
C ASP A 47 -7.62 -5.32 11.31
N GLU A 48 -8.27 -4.77 12.32
CA GLU A 48 -9.27 -3.72 12.15
C GLU A 48 -8.70 -2.43 11.54
N GLN A 49 -7.39 -2.23 11.68
CA GLN A 49 -6.68 -1.06 11.16
C GLN A 49 -6.15 -1.28 9.74
N THR A 50 -6.60 -2.34 9.08
CA THR A 50 -6.20 -2.65 7.70
C THR A 50 -7.40 -2.51 6.77
N ILE A 51 -7.18 -1.82 5.66
CA ILE A 51 -8.15 -1.72 4.57
C ILE A 51 -7.49 -2.25 3.30
N ALA A 52 -8.11 -3.21 2.66
CA ALA A 52 -7.66 -3.79 1.42
C ALA A 52 -8.61 -3.43 0.29
N LEU A 53 -8.05 -2.92 -0.80
CA LEU A 53 -8.79 -2.57 -2.02
C LEU A 53 -8.32 -3.50 -3.14
N GLU A 54 -9.27 -4.18 -3.76
CA GLU A 54 -9.02 -5.12 -4.85
C GLU A 54 -9.47 -4.54 -6.18
N SER A 55 -8.68 -4.79 -7.24
CA SER A 55 -9.03 -4.44 -8.62
C SER A 55 -8.53 -5.52 -9.58
N ASP A 56 -8.88 -5.40 -10.86
CA ASP A 56 -8.37 -6.29 -11.91
C ASP A 56 -6.85 -6.10 -12.11
N TRP A 57 -6.29 -4.98 -11.70
CA TRP A 57 -4.87 -4.66 -11.87
C TRP A 57 -4.01 -5.04 -10.67
N GLY A 58 -4.62 -5.34 -9.54
CA GLY A 58 -3.91 -5.70 -8.31
C GLY A 58 -4.58 -5.13 -7.07
N TRP A 59 -3.75 -4.83 -6.08
CA TRP A 59 -4.23 -4.49 -4.74
C TRP A 59 -3.61 -3.20 -4.23
N VAL A 60 -4.36 -2.52 -3.37
CA VAL A 60 -3.85 -1.42 -2.53
C VAL A 60 -4.21 -1.73 -1.09
N PHE A 61 -3.22 -1.68 -0.20
CA PHE A 61 -3.41 -1.90 1.23
C PHE A 61 -3.11 -0.63 2.01
N PHE A 62 -4.02 -0.27 2.89
CA PHE A 62 -3.77 0.73 3.92
C PHE A 62 -3.69 0.00 5.26
N THR A 63 -2.56 0.07 5.92
CA THR A 63 -2.31 -0.61 7.19
C THR A 63 -2.02 0.40 8.28
N ASN A 64 -2.14 -0.04 9.55
CA ASN A 64 -1.93 0.82 10.72
C ASN A 64 -2.77 2.10 10.68
N LEU A 65 -4.03 1.95 10.25
CA LEU A 65 -4.97 3.07 10.14
C LEU A 65 -5.34 3.58 11.54
N GLN A 66 -4.84 4.74 11.90
CA GLN A 66 -5.12 5.36 13.20
C GLN A 66 -4.77 6.84 13.18
N ASN A 67 -5.52 7.63 13.94
CA ASN A 67 -5.23 9.05 14.15
C ASN A 67 -5.07 9.83 12.83
N GLY A 68 -5.89 9.50 11.83
CA GLY A 68 -5.87 10.19 10.53
C GLY A 68 -4.65 9.89 9.67
N ARG A 69 -3.96 8.77 9.92
CA ARG A 69 -2.80 8.35 9.14
C ARG A 69 -2.83 6.86 8.86
N ALA A 70 -2.15 6.43 7.80
CA ALA A 70 -2.00 5.03 7.44
C ALA A 70 -0.72 4.81 6.63
N THR A 71 -0.25 3.58 6.61
CA THR A 71 0.81 3.14 5.71
C THR A 71 0.16 2.53 4.47
N VAL A 72 0.57 2.94 3.29
CA VAL A 72 0.03 2.43 2.02
C VAL A 72 1.04 1.51 1.35
N SER A 73 0.51 0.47 0.70
CA SER A 73 1.29 -0.43 -0.15
C SER A 73 0.52 -0.68 -1.44
N PHE A 74 1.18 -0.45 -2.57
CA PHE A 74 0.61 -0.68 -3.90
C PHE A 74 1.22 -1.95 -4.49
N SER A 75 0.36 -2.85 -4.94
CA SER A 75 0.78 -4.15 -5.49
C SER A 75 0.03 -4.40 -6.79
N PHE A 76 0.41 -3.67 -7.83
CA PHE A 76 -0.17 -3.82 -9.16
C PHE A 76 0.57 -4.91 -9.94
N ILE A 77 -0.19 -5.85 -10.48
CA ILE A 77 0.33 -7.03 -11.18
C ILE A 77 -0.02 -7.04 -12.66
N ASP A 78 -0.88 -6.15 -13.11
CA ASP A 78 -1.31 -6.05 -14.48
C ASP A 78 -1.54 -4.58 -14.85
N GLY A 79 -1.59 -4.28 -16.16
CA GLY A 79 -1.78 -2.93 -16.66
C GLY A 79 -0.47 -2.18 -16.88
N GLN A 80 -0.60 -0.92 -17.29
CA GLN A 80 0.52 -0.05 -17.61
C GLN A 80 0.83 0.93 -16.48
N LEU A 81 2.06 1.43 -16.43
CA LEU A 81 2.51 2.35 -15.39
C LEU A 81 1.65 3.61 -15.29
N SER A 82 1.21 4.15 -16.42
CA SER A 82 0.33 5.33 -16.42
C SER A 82 -1.01 5.06 -15.74
N GLU A 83 -1.57 3.87 -15.96
CA GLU A 83 -2.80 3.43 -15.30
C GLU A 83 -2.58 3.24 -13.81
N HIS A 84 -1.49 2.58 -13.42
CA HIS A 84 -1.13 2.39 -12.00
C HIS A 84 -1.00 3.71 -11.27
N THR A 85 -0.40 4.71 -11.91
CA THR A 85 -0.22 6.05 -11.34
C THR A 85 -1.56 6.70 -11.04
N GLU A 86 -2.48 6.69 -11.99
CA GLU A 86 -3.80 7.27 -11.79
C GLU A 86 -4.62 6.53 -10.73
N MET A 87 -4.57 5.20 -10.74
CA MET A 87 -5.24 4.37 -9.74
C MET A 87 -4.70 4.61 -8.33
N ALA A 88 -3.39 4.70 -8.19
CA ALA A 88 -2.76 5.00 -6.91
C ALA A 88 -3.23 6.35 -6.36
N LYS A 89 -3.27 7.37 -7.21
CA LYS A 89 -3.76 8.70 -6.83
C LYS A 89 -5.24 8.67 -6.43
N GLU A 90 -6.08 7.95 -7.16
CA GLU A 90 -7.49 7.78 -6.82
C GLU A 90 -7.67 7.16 -5.43
N CYS A 91 -6.93 6.09 -5.14
CA CYS A 91 -6.98 5.42 -3.84
C CYS A 91 -6.55 6.35 -2.71
N ILE A 92 -5.50 7.13 -2.92
CA ILE A 92 -5.01 8.07 -1.91
C ILE A 92 -6.05 9.18 -1.67
N ARG A 93 -6.61 9.77 -2.72
CA ARG A 93 -7.67 10.80 -2.59
C ARG A 93 -8.88 10.25 -1.84
N TRP A 94 -9.30 9.05 -2.20
CA TRP A 94 -10.40 8.38 -1.52
C TRP A 94 -10.09 8.18 -0.03
N ALA A 95 -8.90 7.72 0.31
CA ALA A 95 -8.50 7.50 1.69
C ALA A 95 -8.46 8.82 2.48
N MET A 96 -7.94 9.88 1.88
CA MET A 96 -7.91 11.21 2.52
C MET A 96 -9.33 11.72 2.78
N ASP A 97 -10.25 11.50 1.84
CA ASP A 97 -11.61 12.02 1.89
C ASP A 97 -12.54 11.13 2.72
N ASP A 98 -12.64 9.85 2.37
CA ASP A 98 -13.61 8.94 2.99
C ASP A 98 -13.13 8.37 4.33
N LEU A 99 -11.83 8.17 4.52
CA LEU A 99 -11.28 7.68 5.77
C LEU A 99 -10.78 8.80 6.69
N GLY A 100 -10.87 10.04 6.23
CA GLY A 100 -10.45 11.20 7.02
C GLY A 100 -8.95 11.27 7.27
N LEU A 101 -8.13 10.73 6.38
CA LEU A 101 -6.69 10.76 6.55
C LEU A 101 -6.11 12.14 6.22
N HIS A 102 -5.13 12.56 6.97
CA HIS A 102 -4.34 13.74 6.67
C HIS A 102 -2.92 13.38 6.23
N ARG A 103 -2.54 12.12 6.39
CA ARG A 103 -1.19 11.63 6.08
C ARG A 103 -1.24 10.18 5.61
N VAL A 104 -0.55 9.90 4.52
CA VAL A 104 -0.28 8.55 4.04
C VAL A 104 1.23 8.38 3.94
N GLN A 105 1.75 7.30 4.46
CA GLN A 105 3.18 7.02 4.42
C GLN A 105 3.47 5.71 3.71
N ALA A 106 4.69 5.58 3.20
CA ALA A 106 5.20 4.35 2.61
C ALA A 106 6.58 4.05 3.20
N ILE A 107 6.84 2.78 3.45
CA ILE A 107 8.14 2.29 3.93
C ILE A 107 8.64 1.32 2.86
N VAL A 108 9.73 1.67 2.19
CA VAL A 108 10.18 0.97 0.98
C VAL A 108 11.65 0.59 1.15
N PRO A 109 12.02 -0.69 0.90
CA PRO A 109 13.42 -1.07 0.89
C PRO A 109 14.25 -0.16 -0.02
N SER A 110 15.41 0.29 0.46
CA SER A 110 16.26 1.23 -0.28
C SER A 110 16.72 0.68 -1.63
N SER A 111 16.76 -0.65 -1.78
CA SER A 111 17.13 -1.32 -3.03
C SER A 111 16.05 -1.24 -4.11
N TRP A 112 14.82 -0.91 -3.76
CA TRP A 112 13.70 -0.82 -4.72
C TRP A 112 13.68 0.54 -5.40
N LYS A 113 14.70 0.83 -6.17
CA LYS A 113 14.93 2.16 -6.72
C LYS A 113 13.86 2.62 -7.70
N ALA A 114 13.35 1.72 -8.54
CA ALA A 114 12.31 2.05 -9.51
C ALA A 114 10.98 2.40 -8.81
N TYR A 115 10.63 1.64 -7.76
CA TYR A 115 9.44 1.91 -6.97
C TYR A 115 9.54 3.24 -6.21
N LEU A 116 10.71 3.50 -5.61
CA LEU A 116 10.97 4.78 -4.95
C LEU A 116 10.82 5.97 -5.90
N ARG A 117 11.40 5.88 -7.10
CA ARG A 117 11.26 6.94 -8.11
C ARG A 117 9.80 7.14 -8.52
N TRP A 118 9.07 6.04 -8.68
CA TRP A 118 7.65 6.13 -9.03
C TRP A 118 6.84 6.86 -7.95
N LEU A 119 7.05 6.51 -6.69
CA LEU A 119 6.37 7.19 -5.58
C LEU A 119 6.73 8.68 -5.51
N GLU A 120 8.00 9.02 -5.69
CA GLU A 120 8.47 10.41 -5.59
C GLU A 120 8.07 11.23 -6.82
N ASP A 121 8.36 10.73 -8.02
CA ASP A 121 8.25 11.52 -9.25
C ASP A 121 6.84 11.50 -9.85
N LYS A 122 6.10 10.41 -9.69
CA LYS A 122 4.78 10.24 -10.30
C LYS A 122 3.64 10.47 -9.34
N ILE A 123 3.75 10.00 -8.10
CA ILE A 123 2.71 10.16 -7.09
C ILE A 123 2.91 11.44 -6.28
N GLY A 124 4.14 11.78 -5.96
CA GLY A 124 4.46 12.99 -5.24
C GLY A 124 4.83 12.81 -3.78
N PHE A 125 5.20 11.59 -3.38
CA PHE A 125 5.68 11.33 -2.02
C PHE A 125 6.99 12.06 -1.77
N LYS A 126 7.20 12.49 -0.54
CA LYS A 126 8.44 13.13 -0.09
C LYS A 126 9.18 12.25 0.88
N ARG A 127 10.50 12.15 0.70
CA ARG A 127 11.34 11.40 1.64
C ARG A 127 11.41 12.11 2.98
N GLU A 128 11.29 11.33 4.05
CA GLU A 128 11.41 11.82 5.41
C GLU A 128 12.63 11.28 6.13
N GLY A 129 13.14 10.13 5.71
CA GLY A 129 14.31 9.55 6.36
C GLY A 129 14.61 8.14 5.93
N ILE A 130 15.63 7.58 6.57
CA ILE A 130 16.10 6.22 6.33
C ILE A 130 15.98 5.42 7.62
N LEU A 131 15.34 4.26 7.53
CA LEU A 131 15.26 3.29 8.62
C LEU A 131 16.38 2.28 8.42
N ARG A 132 17.39 2.34 9.30
CA ARG A 132 18.54 1.44 9.19
C ARG A 132 18.17 0.04 9.65
N GLN A 133 18.64 -0.98 8.92
CA GLN A 133 18.40 -2.39 9.24
C GLN A 133 16.91 -2.68 9.52
N TRP A 134 16.05 -2.18 8.63
CA TRP A 134 14.60 -2.37 8.76
C TRP A 134 14.20 -3.84 8.67
N THR A 135 14.74 -4.53 7.67
CA THR A 135 14.68 -5.99 7.54
C THR A 135 16.07 -6.49 7.16
N ASN A 136 16.31 -6.86 5.90
CA ASN A 136 17.62 -7.29 5.39
C ASN A 136 18.45 -6.13 4.83
N GLY A 137 18.12 -4.91 5.18
CA GLY A 137 18.78 -3.70 4.72
C GLY A 137 18.01 -2.48 5.17
N ASN A 138 18.40 -1.33 4.64
CA ASN A 138 17.74 -0.08 4.98
C ASN A 138 16.43 0.09 4.21
N ALA A 139 15.52 0.86 4.78
CA ALA A 139 14.29 1.29 4.10
C ALA A 139 14.22 2.81 4.08
N VAL A 140 13.52 3.34 3.11
CA VAL A 140 13.21 4.76 3.00
C VAL A 140 11.79 4.98 3.49
N MET A 141 11.59 5.96 4.35
CA MET A 141 10.26 6.40 4.75
C MET A 141 9.88 7.62 3.92
N LEU A 142 8.72 7.56 3.31
CA LEU A 142 8.15 8.64 2.51
C LEU A 142 6.75 8.96 3.01
N SER A 143 6.29 10.17 2.73
CA SER A 143 4.93 10.58 3.07
C SER A 143 4.30 11.46 2.01
N LEU A 144 2.97 11.50 2.03
CA LEU A 144 2.16 12.41 1.24
C LEU A 144 1.07 12.95 2.16
N LEU A 145 0.99 14.27 2.28
CA LEU A 145 0.02 14.95 3.12
C LEU A 145 -1.21 15.34 2.30
N LYS A 146 -2.35 15.45 2.95
CA LYS A 146 -3.61 15.82 2.29
C LYS A 146 -3.49 17.12 1.52
N GLU A 147 -2.80 18.11 2.06
CA GLU A 147 -2.59 19.40 1.43
C GLU A 147 -1.65 19.37 0.21
N GLU A 148 -0.97 18.26 -0.02
CA GLU A 148 -0.02 18.08 -1.12
C GLU A 148 -0.63 17.39 -2.34
N ILE A 149 -1.86 16.95 -2.22
CA ILE A 149 -2.56 16.25 -3.30
C ILE A 149 -3.26 17.23 -4.24
#